data_56178afd919357a10611e39aa36ee4c4
#
_entry.id   56178afd919357a10611e39aa36ee4c4
#
_cell.length_a   1.000
_cell.length_b   1.000
_cell.length_c   1.000
_cell.angle_alpha   90.00
_cell.angle_beta   90.00
_cell.angle_gamma   90.00
#
_symmetry.space_group_name_H-M   'P 1'
#
loop_
_entity.id
_entity.type
_entity.pdbx_description
1 polymer ?
#
loop_
_entity_poly.entity_id
_entity_poly.type
_entity_poly.pdbx_seq_one_letter_code
_entity_poly.pdbx_strand_id
1 'polypeptide(L)'
;MAAKQVLFGDDARSKMVRGINVLANAVKVTLGPKGRNVVLDRAFGAPTVTKDGVSVAKEIELKDKFENMGACMVREVASKTSDNAGDGTTTATVLAQAIVDEGMKFVAAGMNPMDLKRGIDKAVAAAIEELRKISKPTTTNKEIAQVGAISANSDAEIGDIISEAMDKVGKEGVITVEDGKSLKNELEVVEGMQFDRGYLSPYFINQPEKQAAVLDNPFILCLLYTSDAADDLT
;
A
#
# COMPACT_ATOMS: atom_id res chain seq x y z
N MET A 1 18.04 -27.12 -0.75
CA MET A 1 18.07 -25.66 -0.86
C MET A 1 18.81 -25.29 -2.13
N ALA A 2 18.27 -24.39 -2.95
CA ALA A 2 19.00 -23.89 -4.13
C ALA A 2 20.23 -23.09 -3.68
N ALA A 3 21.36 -23.28 -4.38
CA ALA A 3 22.60 -22.55 -4.10
C ALA A 3 22.36 -21.04 -4.24
N LYS A 4 22.86 -20.25 -3.27
CA LYS A 4 22.81 -18.79 -3.33
C LYS A 4 23.93 -18.29 -4.24
N GLN A 5 23.58 -17.38 -5.14
CA GLN A 5 24.54 -16.67 -5.97
C GLN A 5 24.96 -15.40 -5.24
N VAL A 6 26.24 -15.11 -5.20
CA VAL A 6 26.82 -13.92 -4.56
C VAL A 6 27.50 -13.08 -5.63
N LEU A 7 27.19 -11.78 -5.64
CA LEU A 7 27.79 -10.80 -6.56
C LEU A 7 28.27 -9.59 -5.73
N PHE A 8 29.41 -9.03 -6.08
CA PHE A 8 30.04 -7.93 -5.37
C PHE A 8 30.34 -6.73 -6.27
N GLY A 9 30.60 -5.60 -5.65
CA GLY A 9 31.12 -4.42 -6.31
C GLY A 9 30.13 -3.70 -7.20
N ASP A 10 30.65 -3.10 -8.26
CA ASP A 10 29.87 -2.24 -9.15
C ASP A 10 28.89 -3.01 -10.05
N ASP A 11 29.19 -4.27 -10.36
CA ASP A 11 28.28 -5.12 -11.13
C ASP A 11 26.99 -5.40 -10.35
N ALA A 12 27.09 -5.69 -9.05
CA ALA A 12 25.93 -5.89 -8.20
C ALA A 12 25.08 -4.62 -8.12
N ARG A 13 25.74 -3.48 -7.88
CA ARG A 13 25.06 -2.18 -7.76
C ARG A 13 24.37 -1.77 -9.05
N SER A 14 25.06 -1.88 -10.19
CA SER A 14 24.50 -1.49 -11.49
C SER A 14 23.28 -2.32 -11.88
N LYS A 15 23.29 -3.63 -11.59
CA LYS A 15 22.13 -4.51 -11.82
C LYS A 15 20.96 -4.12 -10.91
N MET A 16 21.20 -3.88 -9.63
CA MET A 16 20.16 -3.46 -8.70
C MET A 16 19.54 -2.11 -9.11
N VAL A 17 20.36 -1.12 -9.47
CA VAL A 17 19.88 0.19 -9.95
C VAL A 17 19.08 0.04 -11.24
N ARG A 18 19.50 -0.85 -12.16
CA ARG A 18 18.73 -1.13 -13.36
C ARG A 18 17.34 -1.69 -13.02
N GLY A 19 17.26 -2.63 -12.08
CA GLY A 19 15.98 -3.18 -11.63
C GLY A 19 15.08 -2.12 -10.99
N ILE A 20 15.63 -1.26 -10.15
CA ILE A 20 14.93 -0.10 -9.57
C ILE A 20 14.36 0.79 -10.67
N ASN A 21 15.18 1.13 -11.66
CA ASN A 21 14.80 2.01 -12.75
C ASN A 21 13.74 1.39 -13.67
N VAL A 22 13.80 0.11 -13.96
CA VAL A 22 12.79 -0.59 -14.76
C VAL A 22 11.43 -0.51 -14.09
N LEU A 23 11.35 -0.88 -12.80
CA LEU A 23 10.08 -0.83 -12.06
C LEU A 23 9.58 0.60 -11.91
N ALA A 24 10.43 1.52 -11.45
CA ALA A 24 10.03 2.90 -11.22
C ALA A 24 9.57 3.60 -12.51
N ASN A 25 10.21 3.35 -13.64
CA ASN A 25 9.79 3.91 -14.93
C ASN A 25 8.43 3.36 -15.40
N ALA A 26 8.15 2.09 -15.14
CA ALA A 26 6.84 1.52 -15.44
C ALA A 26 5.74 2.14 -14.56
N VAL A 27 5.98 2.29 -13.26
CA VAL A 27 5.04 2.91 -12.33
C VAL A 27 4.86 4.41 -12.60
N LYS A 28 5.93 5.12 -12.94
CA LYS A 28 5.95 6.56 -13.21
C LYS A 28 4.98 6.98 -14.33
N VAL A 29 4.67 6.09 -15.27
CA VAL A 29 3.73 6.36 -16.37
C VAL A 29 2.32 6.68 -15.85
N THR A 30 1.96 6.20 -14.66
CA THR A 30 0.65 6.42 -14.05
C THR A 30 0.53 7.76 -13.30
N LEU A 31 1.65 8.53 -13.14
CA LEU A 31 1.71 9.68 -12.26
C LEU A 31 0.95 10.91 -12.81
N GLY A 32 0.12 11.48 -11.95
CA GLY A 32 -0.46 12.82 -12.11
C GLY A 32 -1.52 12.94 -13.22
N PRO A 33 -1.90 14.19 -13.59
CA PRO A 33 -3.01 14.44 -14.52
C PRO A 33 -2.78 13.89 -15.93
N LYS A 34 -1.53 13.70 -16.33
CA LYS A 34 -1.14 13.09 -17.61
C LYS A 34 -0.88 11.59 -17.48
N GLY A 35 -1.15 11.01 -16.31
CA GLY A 35 -1.00 9.59 -16.04
C GLY A 35 -1.79 8.74 -17.04
N ARG A 36 -1.17 7.64 -17.48
CA ARG A 36 -1.74 6.69 -18.45
C ARG A 36 -2.07 5.38 -17.77
N ASN A 37 -3.00 4.67 -18.35
CA ASN A 37 -3.28 3.29 -17.96
C ASN A 37 -2.10 2.40 -18.36
N VAL A 38 -1.79 1.44 -17.51
CA VAL A 38 -0.85 0.35 -17.79
C VAL A 38 -1.68 -0.91 -18.03
N VAL A 39 -1.32 -1.65 -19.06
CA VAL A 39 -1.92 -2.94 -19.38
C VAL A 39 -1.00 -4.02 -18.84
N LEU A 40 -1.49 -4.84 -17.94
CA LEU A 40 -0.79 -5.93 -17.32
C LEU A 40 -1.25 -7.25 -17.92
N ASP A 41 -0.30 -8.05 -18.40
CA ASP A 41 -0.58 -9.39 -18.89
C ASP A 41 -0.90 -10.32 -17.72
N ARG A 42 -1.84 -11.23 -17.90
CA ARG A 42 -2.18 -12.27 -16.93
C ARG A 42 -1.92 -13.64 -17.51
N ALA A 43 -1.38 -14.53 -16.70
CA ALA A 43 -1.19 -15.92 -17.11
C ALA A 43 -2.50 -16.63 -17.51
N PHE A 44 -3.62 -16.21 -16.94
CA PHE A 44 -4.96 -16.70 -17.26
C PHE A 44 -5.96 -15.54 -17.25
N GLY A 45 -6.79 -15.43 -18.29
CA GLY A 45 -7.85 -14.43 -18.42
C GLY A 45 -7.45 -13.21 -19.25
N ALA A 46 -8.30 -12.18 -19.21
CA ALA A 46 -8.06 -10.92 -19.93
C ALA A 46 -6.98 -10.08 -19.25
N PRO A 47 -6.20 -9.28 -20.01
CA PRO A 47 -5.25 -8.33 -19.45
C PRO A 47 -5.94 -7.36 -18.49
N THR A 48 -5.26 -7.01 -17.41
CA THR A 48 -5.74 -5.99 -16.45
C THR A 48 -5.27 -4.62 -16.88
N VAL A 49 -6.19 -3.65 -16.91
CA VAL A 49 -5.87 -2.25 -17.17
C VAL A 49 -5.98 -1.49 -15.86
N THR A 50 -4.91 -0.84 -15.44
CA THR A 50 -4.88 -0.10 -14.17
C THR A 50 -4.10 1.20 -14.28
N LYS A 51 -4.45 2.18 -13.42
CA LYS A 51 -3.67 3.38 -13.15
C LYS A 51 -2.98 3.33 -11.79
N ASP A 52 -3.29 2.34 -10.98
CA ASP A 52 -2.75 2.21 -9.65
C ASP A 52 -1.28 1.78 -9.67
N GLY A 53 -0.42 2.62 -9.07
CA GLY A 53 1.02 2.40 -9.06
C GLY A 53 1.44 1.17 -8.25
N VAL A 54 0.74 0.84 -7.16
CA VAL A 54 1.09 -0.34 -6.35
C VAL A 54 0.72 -1.64 -7.07
N SER A 55 -0.40 -1.68 -7.78
CA SER A 55 -0.80 -2.82 -8.60
C SER A 55 0.21 -3.07 -9.72
N VAL A 56 0.66 -2.01 -10.41
CA VAL A 56 1.73 -2.13 -11.42
C VAL A 56 3.02 -2.64 -10.80
N ALA A 57 3.43 -2.10 -9.64
CA ALA A 57 4.67 -2.49 -8.98
C ALA A 57 4.66 -3.97 -8.55
N LYS A 58 3.52 -4.50 -8.12
CA LYS A 58 3.38 -5.90 -7.67
C LYS A 58 3.53 -6.91 -8.80
N GLU A 59 3.11 -6.58 -10.02
CA GLU A 59 3.13 -7.47 -11.18
C GLU A 59 4.49 -7.53 -11.89
N ILE A 60 5.41 -6.58 -11.63
CA ILE A 60 6.69 -6.53 -12.31
C ILE A 60 7.66 -7.53 -11.71
N GLU A 61 8.05 -8.52 -12.51
CA GLU A 61 9.12 -9.46 -12.21
C GLU A 61 10.17 -9.46 -13.32
N LEU A 62 11.45 -9.45 -12.92
CA LEU A 62 12.57 -9.40 -13.84
C LEU A 62 13.30 -10.74 -13.88
N LYS A 63 13.78 -11.13 -15.08
CA LYS A 63 14.47 -12.42 -15.30
C LYS A 63 15.82 -12.51 -14.57
N ASP A 64 16.59 -11.42 -14.54
CA ASP A 64 17.86 -11.38 -13.80
C ASP A 64 17.55 -11.23 -12.30
N LYS A 65 18.08 -12.14 -11.48
CA LYS A 65 17.83 -12.17 -10.04
C LYS A 65 18.30 -10.91 -9.32
N PHE A 66 19.40 -10.30 -9.73
CA PHE A 66 19.91 -9.09 -9.10
C PHE A 66 19.13 -7.85 -9.52
N GLU A 67 18.72 -7.77 -10.77
CA GLU A 67 17.78 -6.74 -11.22
C GLU A 67 16.44 -6.87 -10.48
N ASN A 68 15.93 -8.10 -10.36
CA ASN A 68 14.69 -8.36 -9.62
C ASN A 68 14.79 -7.99 -8.14
N MET A 69 15.94 -8.18 -7.49
CA MET A 69 16.16 -7.71 -6.13
C MET A 69 16.00 -6.19 -6.01
N GLY A 70 16.55 -5.42 -6.96
CA GLY A 70 16.37 -3.97 -7.03
C GLY A 70 14.90 -3.59 -7.21
N ALA A 71 14.19 -4.25 -8.12
CA ALA A 71 12.75 -4.07 -8.32
C ALA A 71 11.96 -4.39 -7.05
N CYS A 72 12.27 -5.48 -6.35
CA CYS A 72 11.62 -5.85 -5.09
C CYS A 72 11.79 -4.78 -4.00
N MET A 73 12.94 -4.12 -3.89
CA MET A 73 13.15 -3.02 -2.93
C MET A 73 12.18 -1.86 -3.18
N VAL A 74 11.98 -1.47 -4.43
CA VAL A 74 11.05 -0.38 -4.77
C VAL A 74 9.59 -0.83 -4.64
N ARG A 75 9.30 -2.10 -4.96
CA ARG A 75 7.98 -2.70 -4.69
C ARG A 75 7.63 -2.61 -3.22
N GLU A 76 8.58 -2.90 -2.33
CA GLU A 76 8.39 -2.77 -0.88
C GLU A 76 8.10 -1.33 -0.46
N VAL A 77 8.76 -0.33 -1.06
CA VAL A 77 8.45 1.09 -0.82
C VAL A 77 7.00 1.40 -1.20
N ALA A 78 6.55 0.95 -2.39
CA ALA A 78 5.17 1.16 -2.83
C ALA A 78 4.17 0.49 -1.89
N SER A 79 4.41 -0.77 -1.49
CA SER A 79 3.54 -1.52 -0.59
C SER A 79 3.45 -0.87 0.79
N LYS A 80 4.57 -0.51 1.40
CA LYS A 80 4.57 0.19 2.70
C LYS A 80 3.89 1.55 2.66
N THR A 81 4.00 2.27 1.54
CA THR A 81 3.29 3.54 1.37
C THR A 81 1.79 3.31 1.29
N SER A 82 1.35 2.27 0.57
CA SER A 82 -0.06 1.87 0.51
C SER A 82 -0.60 1.50 1.90
N ASP A 83 0.14 0.70 2.66
CA ASP A 83 -0.28 0.23 3.98
C ASP A 83 -0.36 1.37 5.01
N ASN A 84 0.57 2.34 4.95
CA ASN A 84 0.66 3.42 5.93
C ASN A 84 -0.22 4.63 5.59
N ALA A 85 -0.39 4.95 4.30
CA ALA A 85 -1.06 6.17 3.85
C ALA A 85 -2.25 5.93 2.91
N GLY A 86 -2.37 4.73 2.35
CA GLY A 86 -3.43 4.38 1.39
C GLY A 86 -3.26 5.00 0.01
N ASP A 87 -2.45 6.05 -0.13
CA ASP A 87 -2.23 6.78 -1.38
C ASP A 87 -0.77 7.23 -1.51
N GLY A 88 -0.40 7.78 -2.67
CA GLY A 88 0.94 8.31 -2.93
C GLY A 88 1.99 7.27 -3.30
N THR A 89 1.60 6.05 -3.64
CA THR A 89 2.50 4.94 -3.99
C THR A 89 3.41 5.24 -5.18
N THR A 90 2.85 5.86 -6.22
CA THR A 90 3.62 6.29 -7.40
C THR A 90 4.62 7.39 -7.05
N THR A 91 4.21 8.37 -6.24
CA THR A 91 5.10 9.45 -5.77
C THR A 91 6.26 8.90 -4.96
N ALA A 92 6.00 7.99 -4.02
CA ALA A 92 7.02 7.33 -3.21
C ALA A 92 8.01 6.54 -4.08
N THR A 93 7.52 5.83 -5.08
CA THR A 93 8.34 5.09 -6.05
C THR A 93 9.28 6.01 -6.83
N VAL A 94 8.77 7.14 -7.32
CA VAL A 94 9.57 8.14 -8.06
C VAL A 94 10.60 8.80 -7.16
N LEU A 95 10.25 9.13 -5.92
CA LEU A 95 11.20 9.67 -4.95
C LEU A 95 12.29 8.65 -4.59
N ALA A 96 11.93 7.39 -4.37
CA ALA A 96 12.91 6.34 -4.11
C ALA A 96 13.90 6.18 -5.28
N GLN A 97 13.40 6.18 -6.52
CA GLN A 97 14.25 6.17 -7.71
C GLN A 97 15.22 7.35 -7.72
N ALA A 98 14.71 8.57 -7.53
CA ALA A 98 15.53 9.79 -7.57
C ALA A 98 16.62 9.78 -6.49
N ILE A 99 16.28 9.36 -5.26
CA ILE A 99 17.24 9.25 -4.15
C ILE A 99 18.34 8.25 -4.48
N VAL A 100 17.97 7.09 -5.04
CA VAL A 100 18.95 6.06 -5.41
C VAL A 100 19.84 6.54 -6.56
N ASP A 101 19.27 7.07 -7.63
CA ASP A 101 20.01 7.53 -8.80
C ASP A 101 21.01 8.64 -8.46
N GLU A 102 20.58 9.64 -7.66
CA GLU A 102 21.49 10.69 -7.20
C GLU A 102 22.49 10.16 -6.18
N GLY A 103 22.06 9.35 -5.21
CA GLY A 103 22.96 8.77 -4.22
C GLY A 103 24.08 7.90 -4.83
N MET A 104 23.76 7.14 -5.87
CA MET A 104 24.73 6.29 -6.57
C MET A 104 25.82 7.09 -7.27
N LYS A 105 25.54 8.31 -7.75
CA LYS A 105 26.56 9.18 -8.33
C LYS A 105 27.63 9.55 -7.30
N PHE A 106 27.22 9.85 -6.06
CA PHE A 106 28.17 10.17 -4.99
C PHE A 106 28.95 8.95 -4.52
N VAL A 107 28.31 7.79 -4.47
CA VAL A 107 29.01 6.52 -4.14
C VAL A 107 30.04 6.17 -5.21
N ALA A 108 29.70 6.34 -6.50
CA ALA A 108 30.62 6.13 -7.60
C ALA A 108 31.80 7.14 -7.58
N ALA A 109 31.56 8.35 -7.08
CA ALA A 109 32.60 9.35 -6.86
C ALA A 109 33.48 9.08 -5.62
N GLY A 110 33.27 7.98 -4.90
CA GLY A 110 34.07 7.57 -3.75
C GLY A 110 33.60 8.08 -2.39
N MET A 111 32.39 8.66 -2.31
CA MET A 111 31.80 9.06 -1.04
C MET A 111 31.44 7.84 -0.18
N ASN A 112 31.64 7.94 1.14
CA ASN A 112 31.24 6.89 2.08
C ASN A 112 29.70 6.73 2.09
N PRO A 113 29.16 5.54 1.74
CA PRO A 113 27.71 5.31 1.72
C PRO A 113 27.02 5.52 3.07
N MET A 114 27.73 5.28 4.18
CA MET A 114 27.14 5.46 5.53
C MET A 114 27.00 6.93 5.88
N ASP A 115 27.93 7.78 5.44
CA ASP A 115 27.81 9.22 5.66
C ASP A 115 26.75 9.83 4.76
N LEU A 116 26.63 9.34 3.54
CA LEU A 116 25.53 9.68 2.63
C LEU A 116 24.17 9.33 3.26
N LYS A 117 24.03 8.13 3.82
CA LYS A 117 22.82 7.70 4.52
C LYS A 117 22.48 8.64 5.68
N ARG A 118 23.45 9.00 6.51
CA ARG A 118 23.23 9.96 7.63
C ARG A 118 22.77 11.32 7.14
N GLY A 119 23.28 11.76 5.99
CA GLY A 119 22.85 12.99 5.32
C GLY A 119 21.40 12.92 4.85
N ILE A 120 21.02 11.81 4.21
CA ILE A 120 19.65 11.55 3.76
C ILE A 120 18.69 11.53 4.96
N ASP A 121 19.03 10.82 6.04
CA ASP A 121 18.19 10.74 7.24
C ASP A 121 17.91 12.13 7.84
N LYS A 122 18.93 13.00 7.92
CA LYS A 122 18.76 14.39 8.39
C LYS A 122 17.89 15.22 7.45
N ALA A 123 18.09 15.09 6.14
CA ALA A 123 17.29 15.82 5.14
C ALA A 123 15.82 15.37 5.18
N VAL A 124 15.56 14.09 5.33
CA VAL A 124 14.20 13.54 5.46
C VAL A 124 13.53 14.07 6.73
N ALA A 125 14.21 14.08 7.87
CA ALA A 125 13.66 14.62 9.11
C ALA A 125 13.25 16.10 8.96
N ALA A 126 14.12 16.94 8.39
CA ALA A 126 13.83 18.34 8.14
C ALA A 126 12.68 18.54 7.14
N ALA A 127 12.64 17.74 6.06
CA ALA A 127 11.56 17.79 5.08
C ALA A 127 10.20 17.41 5.70
N ILE A 128 10.16 16.41 6.57
CA ILE A 128 8.93 15.99 7.27
C ILE A 128 8.42 17.12 8.17
N GLU A 129 9.29 17.81 8.90
CA GLU A 129 8.90 18.95 9.73
C GLU A 129 8.26 20.09 8.90
N GLU A 130 8.86 20.43 7.77
CA GLU A 130 8.30 21.45 6.88
C GLU A 130 6.98 20.99 6.23
N LEU A 131 6.87 19.73 5.81
CA LEU A 131 5.62 19.17 5.28
C LEU A 131 4.49 19.22 6.30
N ARG A 132 4.77 18.95 7.58
CA ARG A 132 3.78 19.06 8.66
C ARG A 132 3.26 20.48 8.84
N LYS A 133 4.09 21.51 8.64
CA LYS A 133 3.67 22.92 8.72
C LYS A 133 2.77 23.33 7.56
N ILE A 134 2.97 22.72 6.39
CA ILE A 134 2.21 23.03 5.16
C ILE A 134 0.90 22.21 5.11
N SER A 135 0.89 21.02 5.73
CA SER A 135 -0.28 20.14 5.73
C SER A 135 -1.47 20.78 6.43
N LYS A 136 -2.65 20.58 5.87
CA LYS A 136 -3.92 21.03 6.44
C LYS A 136 -4.75 19.83 6.85
N PRO A 137 -5.27 19.78 8.08
CA PRO A 137 -6.18 18.71 8.48
C PRO A 137 -7.51 18.86 7.72
N THR A 138 -8.08 17.75 7.30
CA THR A 138 -9.44 17.70 6.74
C THR A 138 -10.45 17.83 7.86
N THR A 139 -11.33 18.84 7.77
CA THR A 139 -12.30 19.13 8.83
C THR A 139 -13.75 19.03 8.34
N THR A 140 -13.98 19.23 7.05
CA THR A 140 -15.31 19.24 6.45
C THR A 140 -15.55 18.00 5.58
N ASN A 141 -16.82 17.57 5.50
CA ASN A 141 -17.23 16.44 4.65
C ASN A 141 -16.85 16.68 3.18
N LYS A 142 -16.90 17.92 2.72
CA LYS A 142 -16.50 18.29 1.37
C LYS A 142 -15.00 18.05 1.12
N GLU A 143 -14.14 18.36 2.10
CA GLU A 143 -12.70 18.08 1.99
C GLU A 143 -12.44 16.56 2.00
N ILE A 144 -13.18 15.81 2.82
CA ILE A 144 -13.11 14.34 2.84
C ILE A 144 -13.49 13.77 1.47
N ALA A 145 -14.62 14.24 0.90
CA ALA A 145 -15.05 13.82 -0.44
C ALA A 145 -14.00 14.13 -1.51
N GLN A 146 -13.37 15.31 -1.45
CA GLN A 146 -12.31 15.68 -2.39
C GLN A 146 -11.07 14.78 -2.27
N VAL A 147 -10.64 14.46 -1.07
CA VAL A 147 -9.52 13.52 -0.84
C VAL A 147 -9.88 12.12 -1.33
N GLY A 148 -11.08 11.63 -1.00
CA GLY A 148 -11.58 10.35 -1.47
C GLY A 148 -11.65 10.26 -2.99
N ALA A 149 -12.17 11.31 -3.66
CA ALA A 149 -12.23 11.38 -5.11
C ALA A 149 -10.83 11.36 -5.75
N ILE A 150 -9.84 12.07 -5.18
CA ILE A 150 -8.45 12.07 -5.69
C ILE A 150 -7.86 10.65 -5.58
N SER A 151 -8.00 9.99 -4.44
CA SER A 151 -7.51 8.62 -4.22
C SER A 151 -8.20 7.61 -5.15
N ALA A 152 -9.46 7.84 -5.49
CA ALA A 152 -10.24 7.04 -6.46
C ALA A 152 -10.02 7.46 -7.93
N ASN A 153 -8.86 8.04 -8.28
CA ASN A 153 -8.53 8.49 -9.63
C ASN A 153 -9.49 9.55 -10.21
N SER A 154 -9.94 10.48 -9.37
CA SER A 154 -10.87 11.57 -9.68
C SER A 154 -12.32 11.12 -9.89
N ASP A 155 -12.70 10.00 -9.29
CA ASP A 155 -14.08 9.55 -9.23
C ASP A 155 -14.82 10.27 -8.09
N ALA A 156 -15.73 11.18 -8.46
CA ALA A 156 -16.48 11.98 -7.49
C ALA A 156 -17.55 11.14 -6.75
N GLU A 157 -18.14 10.15 -7.42
CA GLU A 157 -19.16 9.29 -6.81
C GLU A 157 -18.59 8.48 -5.63
N ILE A 158 -17.40 7.91 -5.83
CA ILE A 158 -16.68 7.20 -4.77
C ILE A 158 -16.31 8.16 -3.63
N GLY A 159 -15.85 9.36 -3.97
CA GLY A 159 -15.53 10.38 -2.96
C GLY A 159 -16.73 10.76 -2.09
N ASP A 160 -17.89 10.94 -2.71
CA ASP A 160 -19.13 11.28 -2.00
C ASP A 160 -19.60 10.13 -1.08
N ILE A 161 -19.54 8.87 -1.55
CA ILE A 161 -19.89 7.68 -0.75
C ILE A 161 -18.96 7.57 0.45
N ILE A 162 -17.66 7.76 0.29
CA ILE A 162 -16.69 7.73 1.39
C ILE A 162 -17.00 8.84 2.41
N SER A 163 -17.29 10.05 1.93
CA SER A 163 -17.65 11.17 2.80
C SER A 163 -18.95 10.91 3.60
N GLU A 164 -19.95 10.31 2.96
CA GLU A 164 -21.19 9.90 3.63
C GLU A 164 -20.93 8.80 4.67
N ALA A 165 -20.10 7.83 4.34
CA ALA A 165 -19.69 6.78 5.27
C ALA A 165 -19.01 7.37 6.50
N MET A 166 -18.03 8.27 6.30
CA MET A 166 -17.32 8.96 7.40
C MET A 166 -18.25 9.81 8.27
N ASP A 167 -19.27 10.41 7.70
CA ASP A 167 -20.27 11.19 8.45
C ASP A 167 -21.09 10.29 9.37
N LYS A 168 -21.44 9.09 8.91
CA LYS A 168 -22.25 8.11 9.68
C LYS A 168 -21.45 7.41 10.77
N VAL A 169 -20.20 6.98 10.48
CA VAL A 169 -19.40 6.19 11.43
C VAL A 169 -18.42 7.03 12.23
N GLY A 170 -18.20 8.29 11.86
CA GLY A 170 -17.22 9.17 12.48
C GLY A 170 -15.78 8.88 12.05
N LYS A 171 -14.86 9.73 12.51
CA LYS A 171 -13.43 9.64 12.12
C LYS A 171 -12.71 8.41 12.67
N GLU A 172 -13.21 7.83 13.73
CA GLU A 172 -12.67 6.62 14.37
C GLU A 172 -13.35 5.33 13.86
N GLY A 173 -14.34 5.46 12.98
CA GLY A 173 -15.05 4.33 12.40
C GLY A 173 -14.23 3.57 11.38
N VAL A 174 -14.49 2.27 11.27
CA VAL A 174 -13.86 1.40 10.28
C VAL A 174 -14.72 1.37 9.03
N ILE A 175 -14.10 1.64 7.88
CA ILE A 175 -14.73 1.53 6.55
C ILE A 175 -14.04 0.40 5.81
N THR A 176 -14.82 -0.60 5.41
CA THR A 176 -14.35 -1.72 4.58
C THR A 176 -14.97 -1.65 3.20
N VAL A 177 -14.28 -2.16 2.20
CA VAL A 177 -14.77 -2.25 0.82
C VAL A 177 -14.86 -3.73 0.47
N GLU A 178 -16.06 -4.15 0.05
CA GLU A 178 -16.35 -5.53 -0.32
C GLU A 178 -17.02 -5.56 -1.71
N ASP A 179 -16.91 -6.69 -2.39
CA ASP A 179 -17.58 -6.89 -3.67
C ASP A 179 -19.10 -6.94 -3.48
N GLY A 180 -19.78 -5.96 -4.07
CA GLY A 180 -21.22 -5.85 -4.02
C GLY A 180 -21.93 -6.89 -4.90
N LYS A 181 -23.19 -7.18 -4.61
CA LYS A 181 -24.06 -8.06 -5.41
C LYS A 181 -24.82 -7.29 -6.51
N SER A 182 -24.83 -5.96 -6.43
CA SER A 182 -25.52 -5.07 -7.37
C SER A 182 -24.53 -4.43 -8.35
N LEU A 183 -25.06 -3.81 -9.42
CA LEU A 183 -24.28 -3.07 -10.40
C LEU A 183 -23.91 -1.65 -9.94
N LYS A 184 -24.45 -1.23 -8.80
CA LYS A 184 -24.22 0.10 -8.22
C LYS A 184 -23.47 -0.03 -6.91
N ASN A 185 -22.67 0.98 -6.60
CA ASN A 185 -22.06 1.09 -5.29
C ASN A 185 -23.13 1.36 -4.24
N GLU A 186 -23.10 0.61 -3.16
CA GLU A 186 -24.06 0.74 -2.04
C GLU A 186 -23.28 0.96 -0.75
N LEU A 187 -23.82 1.82 0.11
CA LEU A 187 -23.28 2.05 1.45
C LEU A 187 -24.16 1.32 2.48
N GLU A 188 -23.58 0.31 3.13
CA GLU A 188 -24.21 -0.37 4.25
C GLU A 188 -23.55 0.07 5.56
N VAL A 189 -24.35 0.48 6.53
CA VAL A 189 -23.88 0.87 7.87
C VAL A 189 -24.26 -0.20 8.85
N VAL A 190 -23.25 -0.76 9.52
CA VAL A 190 -23.44 -1.79 10.55
C VAL A 190 -23.15 -1.16 11.91
N GLU A 191 -24.11 -1.26 12.84
CA GLU A 191 -23.88 -0.88 14.24
C GLU A 191 -23.09 -1.98 14.94
N GLY A 192 -21.83 -1.69 15.29
CA GLY A 192 -20.94 -2.64 15.93
C GLY A 192 -19.67 -2.92 15.14
N MET A 193 -19.11 -4.11 15.27
CA MET A 193 -17.94 -4.57 14.50
C MET A 193 -18.30 -5.81 13.71
N GLN A 194 -17.90 -5.82 12.44
CA GLN A 194 -17.94 -7.01 11.60
C GLN A 194 -16.56 -7.66 11.60
N PHE A 195 -16.51 -8.98 11.76
CA PHE A 195 -15.28 -9.77 11.71
C PHE A 195 -15.31 -10.68 10.49
N ASP A 196 -14.23 -10.70 9.72
CA ASP A 196 -14.09 -11.52 8.51
C ASP A 196 -14.13 -13.03 8.80
N ARG A 197 -13.68 -13.43 10.00
CA ARG A 197 -13.76 -14.78 10.48
C ARG A 197 -14.76 -14.83 11.63
N GLY A 198 -15.88 -15.45 11.41
CA GLY A 198 -16.91 -15.67 12.41
C GLY A 198 -16.46 -16.63 13.53
N TYR A 199 -17.36 -17.44 14.02
CA TYR A 199 -17.07 -18.42 15.06
C TYR A 199 -16.06 -19.49 14.58
N LEU A 200 -15.21 -19.96 15.49
CA LEU A 200 -14.20 -21.00 15.22
C LEU A 200 -14.79 -22.40 15.05
N SER A 201 -15.98 -22.64 15.55
CA SER A 201 -16.65 -23.94 15.50
C SER A 201 -18.16 -23.79 15.33
N PRO A 202 -18.81 -24.63 14.51
CA PRO A 202 -20.26 -24.66 14.35
C PRO A 202 -21.04 -24.86 15.66
N TYR A 203 -20.40 -25.36 16.72
CA TYR A 203 -21.02 -25.49 18.05
C TYR A 203 -21.35 -24.14 18.72
N PHE A 204 -20.78 -23.04 18.25
CA PHE A 204 -21.12 -21.70 18.74
C PHE A 204 -22.39 -21.13 18.12
N ILE A 205 -22.99 -21.81 17.12
CA ILE A 205 -24.22 -21.37 16.49
C ILE A 205 -25.37 -21.54 17.50
N ASN A 206 -26.02 -20.43 17.85
CA ASN A 206 -27.20 -20.43 18.69
C ASN A 206 -28.49 -20.09 17.93
N GLN A 207 -28.38 -19.69 16.64
CA GLN A 207 -29.47 -19.52 15.71
C GLN A 207 -29.30 -20.41 14.47
N PRO A 208 -29.73 -21.68 14.52
CA PRO A 208 -29.50 -22.64 13.43
C PRO A 208 -30.14 -22.22 12.10
N GLU A 209 -31.29 -21.57 12.14
CA GLU A 209 -32.02 -21.12 10.94
C GLU A 209 -31.22 -20.08 10.12
N LYS A 210 -30.44 -19.25 10.78
CA LYS A 210 -29.58 -18.23 10.17
C LYS A 210 -28.11 -18.62 10.09
N GLN A 211 -27.76 -19.79 10.64
CA GLN A 211 -26.37 -20.22 10.82
C GLN A 211 -25.49 -19.15 11.48
N ALA A 212 -26.01 -18.48 12.50
CA ALA A 212 -25.38 -17.36 13.16
C ALA A 212 -25.19 -17.61 14.65
N ALA A 213 -24.15 -17.05 15.23
CA ALA A 213 -23.91 -16.94 16.65
C ALA A 213 -24.26 -15.49 17.08
N VAL A 214 -25.36 -15.29 17.79
CA VAL A 214 -25.82 -14.00 18.27
C VAL A 214 -25.66 -13.93 19.78
N LEU A 215 -24.98 -12.91 20.25
CA LEU A 215 -24.72 -12.68 21.67
C LEU A 215 -25.26 -11.28 22.02
N ASP A 216 -26.16 -11.20 23.00
CA ASP A 216 -26.72 -9.95 23.45
C ASP A 216 -25.85 -9.33 24.55
N ASN A 217 -25.41 -8.10 24.35
CA ASN A 217 -24.54 -7.34 25.25
C ASN A 217 -23.28 -8.10 25.73
N PRO A 218 -22.49 -8.71 24.83
CA PRO A 218 -21.33 -9.50 25.23
C PRO A 218 -20.18 -8.60 25.68
N PHE A 219 -19.37 -9.09 26.60
CA PHE A 219 -18.04 -8.54 26.83
C PHE A 219 -17.11 -9.01 25.74
N ILE A 220 -16.43 -8.08 25.03
CA ILE A 220 -15.50 -8.42 23.96
C ILE A 220 -14.08 -8.29 24.50
N LEU A 221 -13.33 -9.39 24.50
CA LEU A 221 -11.90 -9.40 24.78
C LEU A 221 -11.13 -9.54 23.47
N CYS A 222 -10.42 -8.49 23.06
CA CYS A 222 -9.56 -8.51 21.90
C CYS A 222 -8.12 -8.81 22.33
N LEU A 223 -7.57 -9.94 21.87
CA LEU A 223 -6.18 -10.32 22.10
C LEU A 223 -5.41 -10.15 20.79
N LEU A 224 -4.54 -9.14 20.73
CA LEU A 224 -3.70 -8.87 19.57
C LEU A 224 -2.47 -9.80 19.43
N TYR A 225 -2.19 -10.60 20.47
CA TYR A 225 -0.95 -11.39 20.58
C TYR A 225 -1.14 -12.91 20.37
N THR A 226 -2.25 -13.35 19.82
CA THR A 226 -2.46 -14.80 19.60
C THR A 226 -1.54 -15.42 18.55
N SER A 227 -0.89 -14.61 17.70
CA SER A 227 0.11 -15.08 16.74
C SER A 227 1.51 -15.21 17.35
N ASP A 228 1.89 -14.35 18.30
CA ASP A 228 3.21 -14.39 18.93
C ASP A 228 3.36 -15.54 19.95
N ALA A 229 2.26 -15.96 20.57
CA ALA A 229 2.28 -17.07 21.51
C ALA A 229 2.56 -18.45 20.85
N ALA A 230 2.44 -18.56 19.52
CA ALA A 230 2.76 -19.77 18.78
C ALA A 230 4.22 -19.80 18.29
N ASP A 231 4.87 -18.64 18.16
CA ASP A 231 6.25 -18.55 17.71
C ASP A 231 7.26 -18.70 18.86
N ASP A 232 6.85 -18.47 20.12
CA ASP A 232 7.70 -18.66 21.30
C ASP A 232 7.82 -20.12 21.77
N LEU A 233 7.18 -21.08 21.10
CA LEU A 233 7.21 -22.53 21.43
C LEU A 233 8.01 -23.37 20.42
N THR A 234 8.75 -22.76 19.51
CA THR A 234 9.70 -23.43 18.61
C THR A 234 11.09 -22.87 18.74
#